data_aa842da832517b921f7ae6680d7fe4bc
#
_entry.id   aa842da832517b921f7ae6680d7fe4bc
#
_cell.length_a   1.000
_cell.length_b   1.000
_cell.length_c   1.000
_cell.angle_alpha   90.00
_cell.angle_beta   90.00
_cell.angle_gamma   90.00
#
_symmetry.space_group_name_H-M   'P 1'
#
loop_
_entity.id
_entity.type
_entity.pdbx_description
1 polymer ?
#
loop_
_entity_poly.entity_id
_entity_poly.type
_entity_poly.pdbx_seq_one_letter_code
_entity_poly.pdbx_strand_id
1 'polypeptide(L)'
;MVDETRYIPVKVLRQGNIINYLNCEAFDIVEKSSNLLHCIEQMKNRIIEKVVALHHAGEKLPVFDLYKSLKGGGILLEIPSSCFDDTLERVTLTLPKSVITGIDAVSPNRSAKFTQLAKEFIDGDNK
;
A
#
# COMPACT_ATOMS: atom_id res chain seq x y z
N MET A 1 -17.39 -12.55 11.20
CA MET A 1 -17.00 -11.36 11.97
C MET A 1 -16.08 -10.49 11.12
N VAL A 2 -16.34 -9.18 11.09
CA VAL A 2 -15.54 -8.24 10.31
C VAL A 2 -14.29 -7.88 11.11
N ASP A 3 -13.12 -7.96 10.46
CA ASP A 3 -11.86 -7.52 11.06
C ASP A 3 -11.70 -6.02 10.84
N GLU A 4 -12.08 -5.23 11.84
CA GLU A 4 -12.03 -3.77 11.79
C GLU A 4 -10.60 -3.22 11.59
N THR A 5 -9.57 -4.01 11.95
CA THR A 5 -8.17 -3.57 11.79
C THR A 5 -7.75 -3.43 10.32
N ARG A 6 -8.53 -4.03 9.41
CA ARG A 6 -8.27 -3.96 7.96
C ARG A 6 -8.95 -2.78 7.28
N TYR A 7 -9.73 -1.99 8.00
CA TYR A 7 -10.41 -0.83 7.44
C TYR A 7 -9.69 0.45 7.82
N ILE A 8 -9.37 1.25 6.81
CA ILE A 8 -8.64 2.50 6.99
C ILE A 8 -9.60 3.65 6.68
N PRO A 9 -9.81 4.58 7.63
CA PRO A 9 -10.69 5.71 7.40
C PRO A 9 -10.03 6.75 6.50
N VAL A 10 -10.78 7.22 5.53
CA VAL A 10 -10.33 8.24 4.57
C VAL A 10 -11.40 9.32 4.48
N LYS A 11 -11.01 10.57 4.66
CA LYS A 11 -11.92 11.70 4.52
C LYS A 11 -12.09 12.05 3.05
N VAL A 12 -13.33 12.33 2.66
CA VAL A 12 -13.67 12.76 1.31
C VAL A 12 -14.00 14.24 1.36
N LEU A 13 -13.25 15.03 0.61
CA LEU A 13 -13.45 16.46 0.51
C LEU A 13 -13.72 16.81 -0.96
N ARG A 14 -14.68 17.69 -1.19
CA ARG A 14 -14.96 18.24 -2.52
C ARG A 14 -14.62 19.71 -2.53
N GLN A 15 -13.89 20.11 -3.57
CA GLN A 15 -13.63 21.51 -3.82
C GLN A 15 -14.36 21.91 -5.09
N GLY A 16 -15.52 22.54 -4.94
CA GLY A 16 -16.42 22.78 -6.05
C GLY A 16 -17.05 21.47 -6.54
N ASN A 17 -17.46 21.43 -7.83
CA ASN A 17 -18.07 20.25 -8.43
C ASN A 17 -17.09 19.40 -9.23
N ILE A 18 -15.81 19.76 -9.25
CA ILE A 18 -14.87 19.23 -10.23
C ILE A 18 -13.75 18.42 -9.60
N ILE A 19 -13.32 18.75 -8.37
CA ILE A 19 -12.15 18.13 -7.76
C ILE A 19 -12.55 17.36 -6.52
N ASN A 20 -12.15 16.09 -6.48
CA ASN A 20 -12.29 15.23 -5.31
C ASN A 20 -10.94 15.13 -4.62
N TYR A 21 -10.95 15.32 -3.31
CA TYR A 21 -9.79 15.09 -2.46
C TYR A 21 -10.09 13.92 -1.54
N LEU A 22 -9.15 13.01 -1.44
CA LEU A 22 -9.16 11.98 -0.40
C LEU A 22 -7.96 12.23 0.50
N ASN A 23 -8.22 12.25 1.80
CA ASN A 23 -7.19 12.49 2.79
C ASN A 23 -7.17 11.35 3.81
N CYS A 24 -6.07 10.62 3.86
CA CYS A 24 -5.82 9.61 4.88
C CYS A 24 -4.87 10.22 5.92
N GLU A 25 -5.41 10.75 7.00
CA GLU A 25 -4.61 11.41 8.03
C GLU A 25 -3.63 10.47 8.70
N ALA A 26 -4.01 9.19 8.86
CA ALA A 26 -3.18 8.20 9.54
C ALA A 26 -1.83 7.99 8.88
N PHE A 27 -1.79 8.05 7.55
CA PHE A 27 -0.57 7.82 6.77
C PHE A 27 -0.08 9.09 6.07
N ASP A 28 -0.73 10.22 6.32
CA ASP A 28 -0.40 11.51 5.72
C ASP A 28 -0.39 11.44 4.19
N ILE A 29 -1.45 10.86 3.63
CA ILE A 29 -1.61 10.70 2.19
C ILE A 29 -2.78 11.54 1.70
N VAL A 30 -2.57 12.30 0.65
CA VAL A 30 -3.61 13.06 -0.03
C VAL A 30 -3.62 12.68 -1.51
N GLU A 31 -4.79 12.31 -2.03
CA GLU A 31 -5.00 12.07 -3.45
C GLU A 31 -6.06 13.02 -3.98
N LYS A 32 -5.89 13.43 -5.22
CA LYS A 32 -6.72 14.43 -5.87
C LYS A 32 -7.01 14.02 -7.29
N SER A 33 -8.28 14.01 -7.69
CA SER A 33 -8.68 13.66 -9.04
C SER A 33 -10.07 14.19 -9.35
N SER A 34 -10.32 14.52 -10.62
CA SER A 34 -11.67 14.84 -11.09
C SER A 34 -12.56 13.60 -11.17
N ASN A 35 -11.97 12.41 -11.22
CA ASN A 35 -12.68 11.13 -11.24
C ASN A 35 -12.59 10.49 -9.86
N LEU A 36 -13.72 10.40 -9.16
CA LEU A 36 -13.77 9.88 -7.79
C LEU A 36 -13.27 8.43 -7.69
N LEU A 37 -13.69 7.56 -8.61
CA LEU A 37 -13.26 6.16 -8.59
C LEU A 37 -11.77 6.03 -8.79
N HIS A 38 -11.20 6.80 -9.70
CA HIS A 38 -9.75 6.83 -9.92
C HIS A 38 -9.02 7.32 -8.66
N CYS A 39 -9.55 8.34 -8.01
CA CYS A 39 -9.00 8.87 -6.77
C CYS A 39 -9.00 7.82 -5.65
N ILE A 40 -10.10 7.07 -5.52
CA ILE A 40 -10.22 6.00 -4.52
C ILE A 40 -9.21 4.89 -4.79
N GLU A 41 -9.04 4.48 -6.05
CA GLU A 41 -8.05 3.45 -6.40
C GLU A 41 -6.63 3.89 -6.12
N GLN A 42 -6.28 5.12 -6.46
CA GLN A 42 -4.96 5.67 -6.17
C GLN A 42 -4.69 5.72 -4.67
N MET A 43 -5.65 6.18 -3.89
CA MET A 43 -5.54 6.21 -2.44
C MET A 43 -5.36 4.81 -1.88
N LYS A 44 -6.17 3.85 -2.33
CA LYS A 44 -6.07 2.46 -1.88
C LYS A 44 -4.69 1.87 -2.16
N ASN A 45 -4.16 2.08 -3.36
CA ASN A 45 -2.83 1.58 -3.73
C ASN A 45 -1.73 2.18 -2.84
N ARG A 46 -1.80 3.47 -2.55
CA ARG A 46 -0.81 4.11 -1.68
C ARG A 46 -0.92 3.63 -0.25
N ILE A 47 -2.13 3.40 0.25
CA ILE A 47 -2.34 2.83 1.58
C ILE A 47 -1.77 1.42 1.65
N ILE A 48 -2.01 0.59 0.62
CA ILE A 48 -1.46 -0.76 0.55
C ILE A 48 0.06 -0.74 0.62
N GLU A 49 0.72 0.14 -0.11
CA GLU A 49 2.18 0.29 -0.05
C GLU A 49 2.66 0.59 1.38
N LYS A 50 1.99 1.52 2.06
CA LYS A 50 2.32 1.87 3.45
C LYS A 50 2.12 0.71 4.40
N VAL A 51 1.00 0.00 4.26
CA VAL A 51 0.66 -1.14 5.12
C VAL A 51 1.68 -2.27 4.94
N VAL A 52 2.03 -2.59 3.70
CA VAL A 52 3.02 -3.64 3.40
C VAL A 52 4.39 -3.25 3.96
N ALA A 53 4.80 -1.99 3.82
CA ALA A 53 6.06 -1.51 4.37
C ALA A 53 6.10 -1.62 5.88
N LEU A 54 5.03 -1.25 6.58
CA LEU A 54 4.94 -1.40 8.03
C LEU A 54 5.00 -2.86 8.45
N HIS A 55 4.30 -3.74 7.73
CA HIS A 55 4.31 -5.17 8.00
C HIS A 55 5.73 -5.75 7.91
N HIS A 56 6.45 -5.44 6.83
CA HIS A 56 7.83 -5.92 6.64
C HIS A 56 8.82 -5.33 7.65
N ALA A 57 8.54 -4.12 8.13
CA ALA A 57 9.35 -3.50 9.18
C ALA A 57 9.05 -4.04 10.58
N GLY A 58 8.05 -4.91 10.71
CA GLY A 58 7.62 -5.45 12.01
C GLY A 58 6.85 -4.44 12.85
N GLU A 59 6.40 -3.34 12.26
CA GLU A 59 5.64 -2.31 12.96
C GLU A 59 4.15 -2.62 12.91
N LYS A 60 3.45 -2.19 13.95
CA LYS A 60 2.00 -2.37 14.04
C LYS A 60 1.28 -1.25 13.29
N LEU A 61 0.13 -1.60 12.70
CA LEU A 61 -0.75 -0.60 12.12
C LEU A 61 -1.33 0.30 13.21
N PRO A 62 -1.58 1.59 12.89
CA PRO A 62 -2.31 2.46 13.80
C PRO A 62 -3.71 1.91 14.09
N VAL A 63 -4.18 2.13 15.31
CA VAL A 63 -5.55 1.78 15.70
C VAL A 63 -6.43 3.01 15.53
N PHE A 64 -7.58 2.84 14.89
CA PHE A 64 -8.51 3.94 14.63
C PHE A 64 -9.82 3.75 15.37
N ASP A 65 -10.36 4.86 15.87
CA ASP A 65 -11.77 4.92 16.21
C ASP A 65 -12.52 5.25 14.91
N LEU A 66 -13.09 4.21 14.27
CA LEU A 66 -13.70 4.36 12.95
C LEU A 66 -14.88 5.32 12.97
N TYR A 67 -15.68 5.30 14.02
CA TYR A 67 -16.83 6.22 14.13
C TYR A 67 -16.38 7.66 14.21
N LYS A 68 -15.41 7.94 15.06
CA LYS A 68 -14.87 9.29 15.24
C LYS A 68 -14.17 9.78 13.97
N SER A 69 -13.42 8.90 13.32
CA SER A 69 -12.66 9.23 12.11
C SER A 69 -13.58 9.60 10.94
N LEU A 70 -14.78 9.02 10.88
CA LEU A 70 -15.74 9.29 9.81
C LEU A 70 -16.71 10.43 10.14
N LYS A 71 -16.61 11.01 11.33
CA LYS A 71 -17.45 12.14 11.70
C LYS A 71 -17.13 13.34 10.80
N GLY A 72 -18.13 13.82 10.09
CA GLY A 72 -17.94 14.88 9.11
C GLY A 72 -17.79 14.41 7.67
N GLY A 73 -17.90 13.11 7.44
CA GLY A 73 -17.85 12.49 6.11
C GLY A 73 -16.59 11.70 5.85
N GLY A 74 -16.72 10.70 5.02
CA GLY A 74 -15.59 9.86 4.66
C GLY A 74 -16.01 8.46 4.26
N ILE A 75 -15.01 7.64 3.97
CA ILE A 75 -15.20 6.26 3.57
C ILE A 75 -14.20 5.37 4.33
N LEU A 76 -14.51 4.09 4.39
CA LEU A 76 -13.58 3.08 4.90
C LEU A 76 -13.03 2.29 3.72
N LEU A 77 -11.71 2.23 3.59
CA LEU A 77 -11.05 1.41 2.59
C LEU A 77 -10.57 0.13 3.23
N GLU A 78 -11.00 -1.00 2.66
CA GLU A 78 -10.59 -2.31 3.13
C GLU A 78 -9.22 -2.67 2.56
N ILE A 79 -8.31 -3.11 3.43
CA ILE A 79 -7.00 -3.58 3.05
C ILE A 79 -7.06 -5.09 2.81
N PRO A 80 -6.57 -5.60 1.66
CA PRO A 80 -6.54 -7.03 1.41
C PRO A 80 -5.74 -7.78 2.47
N SER A 81 -6.24 -8.94 2.90
CA SER A 81 -5.53 -9.78 3.87
C SER A 81 -4.17 -10.23 3.36
N SER A 82 -3.99 -10.29 2.03
CA SER A 82 -2.71 -10.65 1.41
C SER A 82 -1.57 -9.70 1.77
N CYS A 83 -1.86 -8.48 2.21
CA CYS A 83 -0.82 -7.53 2.67
C CYS A 83 -0.06 -8.08 3.89
N PHE A 84 -0.65 -9.00 4.64
CA PHE A 84 -0.07 -9.59 5.86
C PHE A 84 0.29 -11.05 5.70
N ASP A 85 0.16 -11.59 4.48
CA ASP A 85 0.39 -13.00 4.20
C ASP A 85 1.78 -13.18 3.58
N ASP A 86 2.70 -13.78 4.34
CA ASP A 86 4.07 -14.02 3.92
C ASP A 86 4.27 -15.43 3.33
N THR A 87 3.16 -16.15 3.05
CA THR A 87 3.23 -17.43 2.36
C THR A 87 3.88 -17.25 1.00
N LEU A 88 4.84 -18.11 0.69
CA LEU A 88 5.58 -18.01 -0.58
C LEU A 88 4.69 -18.37 -1.77
N GLU A 89 4.71 -17.52 -2.77
CA GLU A 89 3.99 -17.70 -4.01
C GLU A 89 4.98 -17.67 -5.18
N ARG A 90 4.84 -18.62 -6.11
CA ARG A 90 5.71 -18.65 -7.28
C ARG A 90 5.28 -17.59 -8.28
N VAL A 91 6.22 -16.73 -8.66
CA VAL A 91 6.01 -15.69 -9.67
C VAL A 91 7.05 -15.88 -10.78
N THR A 92 6.60 -15.85 -12.03
CA THR A 92 7.49 -15.93 -13.19
C THR A 92 7.73 -14.52 -13.73
N LEU A 93 9.02 -14.15 -13.84
CA LEU A 93 9.44 -12.86 -14.37
C LEU A 93 10.25 -13.04 -15.63
N THR A 94 10.04 -12.16 -16.61
CA THR A 94 10.84 -12.07 -17.82
C THR A 94 11.79 -10.89 -17.69
N LEU A 95 13.10 -11.17 -17.73
CA LEU A 95 14.14 -10.17 -17.54
C LEU A 95 15.21 -10.30 -18.63
N PRO A 96 15.90 -9.20 -19.00
CA PRO A 96 17.06 -9.28 -19.87
C PRO A 96 18.14 -10.19 -19.28
N LYS A 97 18.82 -10.95 -20.15
CA LYS A 97 19.89 -11.86 -19.70
C LYS A 97 21.00 -11.16 -18.93
N SER A 98 21.32 -9.93 -19.32
CA SER A 98 22.35 -9.14 -18.63
C SER A 98 22.00 -8.85 -17.18
N VAL A 99 20.71 -8.61 -16.90
CA VAL A 99 20.23 -8.37 -15.53
C VAL A 99 20.36 -9.64 -14.70
N ILE A 100 19.94 -10.77 -15.27
CA ILE A 100 20.06 -12.07 -14.59
C ILE A 100 21.52 -12.41 -14.30
N THR A 101 22.39 -12.22 -15.27
CA THR A 101 23.84 -12.45 -15.12
C THR A 101 24.42 -11.58 -14.00
N GLY A 102 24.02 -10.30 -13.94
CA GLY A 102 24.49 -9.40 -12.90
C GLY A 102 24.03 -9.83 -11.51
N ILE A 103 22.77 -10.26 -11.38
CA ILE A 103 22.24 -10.73 -10.10
C ILE A 103 22.94 -12.02 -9.65
N ASP A 104 23.15 -12.97 -10.58
CA ASP A 104 23.82 -14.24 -10.27
C ASP A 104 25.28 -14.02 -9.87
N ALA A 105 25.92 -12.97 -10.38
CA ALA A 105 27.30 -12.64 -10.04
C ALA A 105 27.45 -12.15 -8.60
N VAL A 106 26.40 -11.50 -8.05
CA VAL A 106 26.45 -10.93 -6.69
C VAL A 106 25.72 -11.79 -5.65
N SER A 107 24.95 -12.79 -6.08
CA SER A 107 24.21 -13.62 -5.16
C SER A 107 24.07 -15.06 -5.70
N PRO A 108 24.45 -16.07 -4.89
CA PRO A 108 24.26 -17.48 -5.29
C PRO A 108 22.79 -17.91 -5.23
N ASN A 109 21.94 -17.15 -4.55
CA ASN A 109 20.51 -17.47 -4.44
C ASN A 109 19.69 -16.34 -5.10
N ARG A 110 19.29 -16.60 -6.34
CA ARG A 110 18.52 -15.65 -7.15
C ARG A 110 17.23 -15.23 -6.48
N SER A 111 16.44 -16.20 -5.99
CA SER A 111 15.15 -15.91 -5.36
C SER A 111 15.28 -15.06 -4.11
N ALA A 112 16.26 -15.36 -3.26
CA ALA A 112 16.52 -14.56 -2.06
C ALA A 112 16.91 -13.12 -2.41
N LYS A 113 17.74 -12.96 -3.44
CA LYS A 113 18.17 -11.64 -3.89
C LYS A 113 17.02 -10.82 -4.46
N PHE A 114 16.16 -11.43 -5.29
CA PHE A 114 14.97 -10.75 -5.80
C PHE A 114 14.02 -10.33 -4.68
N THR A 115 13.81 -11.20 -3.69
CA THR A 115 12.98 -10.88 -2.53
C THR A 115 13.54 -9.67 -1.78
N GLN A 116 14.85 -9.64 -1.55
CA GLN A 116 15.51 -8.53 -0.89
C GLN A 116 15.32 -7.22 -1.66
N LEU A 117 15.58 -7.24 -2.97
CA LEU A 117 15.46 -6.06 -3.82
C LEU A 117 14.03 -5.54 -3.87
N ALA A 118 13.05 -6.45 -3.94
CA ALA A 118 11.64 -6.06 -3.92
C ALA A 118 11.24 -5.39 -2.61
N LYS A 119 11.70 -5.92 -1.48
CA LYS A 119 11.45 -5.31 -0.16
C LYS A 119 12.08 -3.93 -0.06
N GLU A 120 13.32 -3.77 -0.52
CA GLU A 120 14.01 -2.48 -0.53
C GLU A 120 13.27 -1.46 -1.39
N PHE A 121 12.74 -1.88 -2.53
CA PHE A 121 11.97 -1.03 -3.42
C PHE A 121 10.68 -0.53 -2.73
N ILE A 122 9.95 -1.41 -2.08
CA ILE A 122 8.72 -1.06 -1.34
C ILE A 122 9.05 -0.08 -0.22
N ASP A 123 10.08 -0.36 0.58
CA ASP A 123 10.49 0.50 1.69
C ASP A 123 10.96 1.87 1.18
N GLY A 124 11.66 1.89 0.04
CA GLY A 124 12.12 3.12 -0.58
C GLY A 124 10.99 4.05 -1.02
N ASP A 125 9.92 3.49 -1.58
CA ASP A 125 8.76 4.25 -2.04
C ASP A 125 8.00 4.92 -0.89
N ASN A 126 8.18 4.44 0.33
CA ASN A 126 7.46 4.93 1.50
C ASN A 126 8.26 5.88 2.39
N LYS A 127 9.43 6.26 1.93
CA LYS A 127 10.28 7.22 2.67
C LYS A 127 10.00 8.64 2.26
#